data_230a0f2f334f351e6ccf2de63dd99bfe
#
_entry.id   230a0f2f334f351e6ccf2de63dd99bfe
#
_cell.length_a   1.000
_cell.length_b   1.000
_cell.length_c   1.000
_cell.angle_alpha   90.00
_cell.angle_beta   90.00
_cell.angle_gamma   90.00
#
_symmetry.space_group_name_H-M   'P 1'
#
loop_
_entity.id
_entity.type
_entity.pdbx_description
1 polymer ?
#
loop_
_entity_poly.entity_id
_entity_poly.type
_entity_poly.pdbx_seq_one_letter_code
_entity_poly.pdbx_strand_id
1 'polypeptide(L)'
;VLDPAEAIKSQDYMATYAISCATKALMQQHGFEFRYEFANDADRKNYQKEYDTLYDECRTQLNTGGYHIYTSLSRSRQKKLQTSVNDALKGFKEKTKDGTYKLQGAATCIDNETGFVVAIVGGRKQKSTTGYTLNRAFQSYRQPGSCFKPVAVYTPALERGYTPNSIVDDSKFKGGPSNSGNSYLGTVSYTHLRAHETRHDL
;
A
#
# COMPACT_ATOMS: atom_id res chain seq x y z
N VAL A 1 10.27 28.80 -13.34
CA VAL A 1 10.08 28.44 -11.93
C VAL A 1 8.59 28.53 -11.70
N LEU A 2 7.95 27.38 -11.44
CA LEU A 2 6.51 27.33 -11.12
C LEU A 2 6.31 27.96 -9.73
N ASP A 3 5.26 28.76 -9.59
CA ASP A 3 4.81 29.24 -8.30
C ASP A 3 4.57 28.01 -7.38
N PRO A 4 5.12 27.98 -6.15
CA PRO A 4 4.89 26.89 -5.21
C PRO A 4 3.41 26.54 -5.02
N ALA A 5 2.52 27.52 -5.08
CA ALA A 5 1.07 27.33 -4.99
C ALA A 5 0.47 26.63 -6.25
N GLU A 6 1.05 26.81 -7.43
CA GLU A 6 0.64 26.11 -8.65
C GLU A 6 1.19 24.69 -8.72
N ALA A 7 2.42 24.48 -8.22
CA ALA A 7 3.01 23.15 -8.11
C ALA A 7 2.21 22.22 -7.20
N ILE A 8 1.56 22.74 -6.17
CA ILE A 8 0.69 21.98 -5.26
C ILE A 8 -0.64 21.57 -5.93
N LYS A 9 -1.15 22.36 -6.86
CA LYS A 9 -2.43 22.09 -7.54
C LYS A 9 -2.37 20.95 -8.56
N SER A 10 -1.20 20.56 -9.04
CA SER A 10 -1.00 19.57 -10.11
C SER A 10 -0.37 18.25 -9.67
N GLN A 11 -0.16 18.02 -8.36
CA GLN A 11 0.51 16.83 -7.89
C GLN A 11 -0.39 15.60 -8.02
N ASP A 12 0.05 14.67 -8.87
CA ASP A 12 -0.56 13.35 -8.99
C ASP A 12 -0.01 12.37 -7.93
N TYR A 13 -0.56 11.16 -7.89
CA TYR A 13 -0.13 10.12 -6.95
C TYR A 13 1.35 9.74 -7.10
N MET A 14 1.89 9.85 -8.31
CA MET A 14 3.30 9.57 -8.59
C MET A 14 4.20 10.64 -7.95
N ALA A 15 3.86 11.91 -8.13
CA ALA A 15 4.63 13.03 -7.58
C ALA A 15 4.59 13.04 -6.04
N THR A 16 3.39 12.86 -5.45
CA THR A 16 3.25 12.81 -3.98
C THR A 16 4.02 11.65 -3.35
N TYR A 17 4.05 10.49 -4.01
CA TYR A 17 4.85 9.36 -3.57
C TYR A 17 6.35 9.64 -3.67
N ALA A 18 6.81 10.17 -4.81
CA ALA A 18 8.22 10.51 -5.01
C ALA A 18 8.72 11.53 -3.97
N ILE A 19 7.94 12.57 -3.69
CA ILE A 19 8.25 13.56 -2.65
C ILE A 19 8.31 12.91 -1.28
N SER A 20 7.36 12.04 -0.94
CA SER A 20 7.37 11.34 0.35
C SER A 20 8.62 10.45 0.51
N CYS A 21 9.01 9.72 -0.53
CA CYS A 21 10.23 8.92 -0.52
C CYS A 21 11.49 9.77 -0.38
N ALA A 22 11.59 10.87 -1.13
CA ALA A 22 12.72 11.79 -1.07
C ALA A 22 12.83 12.47 0.32
N THR A 23 11.70 12.88 0.91
CA THR A 23 11.67 13.43 2.26
C THR A 23 12.21 12.43 3.28
N LYS A 24 11.77 11.16 3.23
CA LYS A 24 12.28 10.10 4.10
C LYS A 24 13.76 9.81 3.88
N ALA A 25 14.24 9.86 2.64
CA ALA A 25 15.66 9.71 2.34
C ALA A 25 16.50 10.85 2.96
N LEU A 26 16.00 12.09 2.92
CA LEU A 26 16.63 13.21 3.63
C LEU A 26 16.65 13.00 5.14
N MET A 27 15.55 12.55 5.74
CA MET A 27 15.51 12.20 7.17
C MET A 27 16.60 11.21 7.55
N GLN A 28 16.80 10.17 6.74
CA GLN A 28 17.89 9.19 6.95
C GLN A 28 19.28 9.84 6.83
N GLN A 29 19.49 10.75 5.89
CA GLN A 29 20.74 11.51 5.79
C GLN A 29 20.98 12.41 7.02
N HIS A 30 19.92 12.89 7.65
CA HIS A 30 19.98 13.60 8.95
C HIS A 30 20.12 12.67 10.15
N GLY A 31 20.30 11.36 9.94
CA GLY A 31 20.51 10.37 11.01
C GLY A 31 19.24 9.82 11.64
N PHE A 32 18.07 10.09 11.06
CA PHE A 32 16.83 9.52 11.57
C PHE A 32 16.71 8.03 11.27
N GLU A 33 16.47 7.23 12.30
CA GLU A 33 16.27 5.79 12.20
C GLU A 33 14.78 5.45 12.22
N PHE A 34 14.28 4.80 11.16
CA PHE A 34 12.91 4.31 11.11
C PHE A 34 12.75 3.07 11.98
N ARG A 35 11.89 3.17 13.00
CA ARG A 35 11.57 2.07 13.91
C ARG A 35 10.11 1.63 13.74
N TYR A 36 9.87 0.35 13.87
CA TYR A 36 8.55 -0.27 13.80
C TYR A 36 8.13 -0.92 15.12
N GLU A 37 9.07 -1.08 16.05
CA GLU A 37 8.86 -1.62 17.39
C GLU A 37 9.13 -0.55 18.43
N PHE A 38 8.28 -0.48 19.44
CA PHE A 38 8.30 0.51 20.52
C PHE A 38 8.16 -0.19 21.86
N ALA A 39 8.93 0.27 22.85
CA ALA A 39 8.91 -0.30 24.19
C ALA A 39 7.56 -0.08 24.90
N ASN A 40 6.91 1.05 24.64
CA ASN A 40 5.61 1.43 25.21
C ASN A 40 4.98 2.58 24.40
N ASP A 41 3.77 2.98 24.80
CA ASP A 41 3.03 4.08 24.13
C ASP A 41 3.70 5.45 24.27
N ALA A 42 4.45 5.70 25.34
CA ALA A 42 5.18 6.96 25.51
C ALA A 42 6.36 7.04 24.53
N ASP A 43 7.12 5.96 24.37
CA ASP A 43 8.19 5.84 23.39
C ASP A 43 7.65 6.05 21.98
N ARG A 44 6.51 5.40 21.62
CA ARG A 44 5.86 5.60 20.33
C ARG A 44 5.43 7.04 20.08
N LYS A 45 4.87 7.73 21.09
CA LYS A 45 4.46 9.13 20.96
C LYS A 45 5.66 10.06 20.78
N ASN A 46 6.75 9.83 21.51
CA ASN A 46 7.98 10.61 21.36
C ASN A 46 8.58 10.44 19.98
N TYR A 47 8.69 9.19 19.51
CA TYR A 47 9.14 8.88 18.15
C TYR A 47 8.26 9.56 17.08
N GLN A 48 6.93 9.50 17.23
CA GLN A 48 6.02 10.14 16.26
C GLN A 48 6.22 11.65 16.22
N LYS A 49 6.40 12.29 17.36
CA LYS A 49 6.66 13.75 17.45
C LYS A 49 7.97 14.12 16.75
N GLU A 50 9.03 13.35 17.00
CA GLU A 50 10.33 13.55 16.34
C GLU A 50 10.23 13.33 14.83
N TYR A 51 9.56 12.24 14.43
CA TYR A 51 9.28 11.95 13.03
C TYR A 51 8.55 13.11 12.34
N ASP A 52 7.44 13.59 12.91
CA ASP A 52 6.62 14.63 12.29
C ASP A 52 7.40 15.93 12.14
N THR A 53 8.16 16.33 13.18
CA THR A 53 9.00 17.53 13.14
C THR A 53 10.05 17.44 12.04
N LEU A 54 10.84 16.37 12.04
CA LEU A 54 11.91 16.21 11.05
C LEU A 54 11.38 16.00 9.64
N TYR A 55 10.24 15.32 9.50
CA TYR A 55 9.56 15.15 8.20
C TYR A 55 9.18 16.50 7.59
N ASP A 56 8.60 17.41 8.36
CA ASP A 56 8.19 18.74 7.89
C ASP A 56 9.40 19.62 7.55
N GLU A 57 10.46 19.56 8.35
CA GLU A 57 11.73 20.23 8.07
C GLU A 57 12.36 19.74 6.78
N CYS A 58 12.52 18.42 6.63
CA CYS A 58 13.09 17.80 5.41
C CYS A 58 12.24 18.07 4.17
N ARG A 59 10.92 18.07 4.31
CA ARG A 59 10.00 18.40 3.22
C ARG A 59 10.14 19.87 2.79
N THR A 60 10.27 20.78 3.75
CA THR A 60 10.52 22.20 3.47
C THR A 60 11.86 22.38 2.75
N GLN A 61 12.92 21.73 3.27
CA GLN A 61 14.24 21.72 2.65
C GLN A 61 14.18 21.17 1.22
N LEU A 62 13.45 20.08 0.98
CA LEU A 62 13.29 19.50 -0.37
C LEU A 62 12.64 20.49 -1.34
N ASN A 63 11.65 21.24 -0.89
CA ASN A 63 10.92 22.20 -1.72
C ASN A 63 11.71 23.48 -2.03
N THR A 64 12.62 23.89 -1.14
CA THR A 64 13.38 25.16 -1.25
C THR A 64 14.83 24.97 -1.66
N GLY A 65 15.38 23.77 -1.51
CA GLY A 65 16.80 23.48 -1.65
C GLY A 65 17.26 23.16 -3.08
N GLY A 66 16.38 23.23 -4.09
CA GLY A 66 16.77 23.00 -5.50
C GLY A 66 17.13 21.54 -5.82
N TYR A 67 16.59 20.58 -5.09
CA TYR A 67 16.87 19.16 -5.29
C TYR A 67 16.32 18.62 -6.61
N HIS A 68 17.07 17.72 -7.23
CA HIS A 68 16.62 16.90 -8.34
C HIS A 68 16.30 15.50 -7.85
N ILE A 69 15.04 15.06 -8.02
CA ILE A 69 14.57 13.74 -7.58
C ILE A 69 14.54 12.78 -8.77
N TYR A 70 15.42 11.79 -8.75
CA TYR A 70 15.44 10.70 -9.73
C TYR A 70 14.68 9.50 -9.17
N THR A 71 13.76 8.95 -9.94
CA THR A 71 12.87 7.87 -9.49
C THR A 71 12.81 6.72 -10.49
N SER A 72 12.43 5.54 -10.01
CA SER A 72 12.08 4.36 -10.82
C SER A 72 10.70 4.45 -11.47
N LEU A 73 9.91 5.49 -11.16
CA LEU A 73 8.53 5.64 -11.61
C LEU A 73 8.44 5.89 -13.13
N SER A 74 7.55 5.15 -13.79
CA SER A 74 7.33 5.24 -15.25
C SER A 74 5.98 5.89 -15.55
N ARG A 75 5.99 7.01 -16.26
CA ARG A 75 4.75 7.73 -16.67
C ARG A 75 3.81 6.86 -17.49
N SER A 76 4.34 5.99 -18.37
CA SER A 76 3.53 5.10 -19.19
C SER A 76 2.84 4.01 -18.34
N ARG A 77 3.57 3.38 -17.41
CA ARG A 77 3.02 2.40 -16.46
C ARG A 77 2.01 3.06 -15.51
N GLN A 78 2.32 4.28 -15.03
CA GLN A 78 1.41 5.08 -14.19
C GLN A 78 0.06 5.33 -14.87
N LYS A 79 0.08 5.76 -16.14
CA LYS A 79 -1.15 5.98 -16.94
C LYS A 79 -1.95 4.69 -17.11
N LYS A 80 -1.29 3.57 -17.43
CA LYS A 80 -1.95 2.27 -17.57
C LYS A 80 -2.59 1.83 -16.26
N LEU A 81 -1.85 1.92 -15.13
CA LEU A 81 -2.35 1.53 -13.82
C LEU A 81 -3.55 2.38 -13.39
N GLN A 82 -3.49 3.70 -13.59
CA GLN A 82 -4.62 4.59 -13.29
C GLN A 82 -5.85 4.26 -14.13
N THR A 83 -5.67 3.95 -15.41
CA THR A 83 -6.77 3.52 -16.29
C THR A 83 -7.38 2.22 -15.80
N SER A 84 -6.56 1.23 -15.47
CA SER A 84 -7.03 -0.07 -14.94
C SER A 84 -7.84 0.07 -13.65
N VAL A 85 -7.39 0.91 -12.70
CA VAL A 85 -8.14 1.19 -11.46
C VAL A 85 -9.47 1.88 -11.77
N ASN A 86 -9.49 2.84 -12.68
CA ASN A 86 -10.73 3.54 -13.07
C ASN A 86 -11.73 2.58 -13.74
N ASP A 87 -11.25 1.72 -14.64
CA ASP A 87 -12.09 0.79 -15.40
C ASP A 87 -12.66 -0.32 -14.51
N ALA A 88 -11.85 -0.85 -13.59
CA ALA A 88 -12.30 -1.83 -12.61
C ALA A 88 -13.46 -1.30 -11.73
N LEU A 89 -13.45 -0.01 -11.44
CA LEU A 89 -14.42 0.63 -10.57
C LEU A 89 -15.51 1.42 -11.31
N LYS A 90 -15.56 1.40 -12.63
CA LYS A 90 -16.50 2.21 -13.43
C LYS A 90 -17.97 1.94 -13.15
N GLY A 91 -18.32 0.74 -12.70
CA GLY A 91 -19.68 0.35 -12.32
C GLY A 91 -20.18 1.05 -11.06
N PHE A 92 -19.31 1.50 -10.19
CA PHE A 92 -19.63 2.15 -8.93
C PHE A 92 -19.67 3.68 -9.12
N LYS A 93 -20.86 4.25 -9.21
CA LYS A 93 -21.06 5.66 -9.60
C LYS A 93 -21.37 6.60 -8.43
N GLU A 94 -21.59 6.05 -7.22
CA GLU A 94 -21.91 6.83 -6.05
C GLU A 94 -20.82 7.83 -5.68
N LYS A 95 -21.25 9.05 -5.34
CA LYS A 95 -20.36 10.15 -4.96
C LYS A 95 -20.77 10.73 -3.61
N THR A 96 -19.81 11.36 -2.97
CA THR A 96 -19.99 12.20 -1.79
C THR A 96 -20.52 13.58 -2.21
N LYS A 97 -20.86 14.44 -1.25
CA LYS A 97 -21.40 15.81 -1.51
C LYS A 97 -20.42 16.70 -2.28
N ASP A 98 -19.12 16.49 -2.11
CA ASP A 98 -18.03 17.19 -2.79
C ASP A 98 -17.68 16.61 -4.18
N GLY A 99 -18.47 15.65 -4.67
CA GLY A 99 -18.28 15.04 -5.98
C GLY A 99 -17.24 13.94 -6.08
N THR A 100 -16.63 13.55 -4.95
CA THR A 100 -15.68 12.45 -4.85
C THR A 100 -16.38 11.10 -4.92
N TYR A 101 -15.84 10.12 -5.63
CA TYR A 101 -16.39 8.77 -5.62
C TYR A 101 -16.29 8.16 -4.21
N LYS A 102 -17.39 7.60 -3.71
CA LYS A 102 -17.42 6.92 -2.41
C LYS A 102 -16.51 5.69 -2.40
N LEU A 103 -16.62 4.84 -3.43
CA LEU A 103 -15.76 3.70 -3.57
C LEU A 103 -14.45 4.10 -4.26
N GLN A 104 -13.36 3.86 -3.58
CA GLN A 104 -12.00 4.12 -4.04
C GLN A 104 -11.23 2.80 -4.16
N GLY A 105 -10.20 2.78 -5.00
CA GLY A 105 -9.26 1.67 -5.12
C GLY A 105 -7.85 2.19 -5.23
N ALA A 106 -6.90 1.43 -4.72
CA ALA A 106 -5.49 1.74 -4.80
C ALA A 106 -4.72 0.55 -5.36
N ALA A 107 -3.61 0.82 -6.03
CA ALA A 107 -2.74 -0.20 -6.59
C ALA A 107 -1.29 0.28 -6.66
N THR A 108 -0.37 -0.66 -6.48
CA THR A 108 1.06 -0.46 -6.65
C THR A 108 1.60 -1.47 -7.66
N CYS A 109 2.42 -1.00 -8.59
CA CYS A 109 3.14 -1.84 -9.54
C CYS A 109 4.62 -1.85 -9.17
N ILE A 110 5.15 -3.04 -8.90
CA ILE A 110 6.54 -3.26 -8.50
C ILE A 110 7.24 -4.03 -9.63
N ASP A 111 8.44 -3.63 -9.94
CA ASP A 111 9.35 -4.38 -10.82
C ASP A 111 9.94 -5.54 -10.03
N ASN A 112 9.74 -6.78 -10.50
CA ASN A 112 10.15 -7.97 -9.77
C ASN A 112 11.67 -8.20 -9.73
N GLU A 113 12.41 -7.62 -10.68
CA GLU A 113 13.87 -7.78 -10.73
C GLU A 113 14.55 -6.83 -9.76
N THR A 114 14.03 -5.60 -9.66
CA THR A 114 14.65 -4.55 -8.83
C THR A 114 13.98 -4.33 -7.48
N GLY A 115 12.73 -4.80 -7.31
CA GLY A 115 11.90 -4.50 -6.15
C GLY A 115 11.38 -3.05 -6.11
N PHE A 116 11.66 -2.24 -7.14
CA PHE A 116 11.28 -0.83 -7.14
C PHE A 116 9.84 -0.61 -7.57
N VAL A 117 9.20 0.36 -6.95
CA VAL A 117 7.87 0.82 -7.37
C VAL A 117 8.00 1.59 -8.68
N VAL A 118 7.33 1.11 -9.73
CA VAL A 118 7.33 1.71 -11.07
C VAL A 118 6.04 2.46 -11.41
N ALA A 119 4.96 2.21 -10.68
CA ALA A 119 3.73 2.99 -10.72
C ALA A 119 2.94 2.84 -9.42
N ILE A 120 2.21 3.88 -9.03
CA ILE A 120 1.42 3.88 -7.79
C ILE A 120 0.16 4.74 -7.95
N VAL A 121 -0.99 4.17 -7.64
CA VAL A 121 -2.30 4.83 -7.73
C VAL A 121 -2.99 4.74 -6.38
N GLY A 122 -3.29 5.87 -5.78
CA GLY A 122 -3.91 5.97 -4.45
C GLY A 122 -5.42 6.18 -4.48
N GLY A 123 -6.04 6.24 -5.66
CA GLY A 123 -7.47 6.47 -5.79
C GLY A 123 -7.93 6.57 -7.23
N ARG A 124 -9.24 6.65 -7.43
CA ARG A 124 -9.84 6.90 -8.74
C ARG A 124 -9.53 8.32 -9.21
N LYS A 125 -9.34 8.49 -10.53
CA LYS A 125 -9.19 9.82 -11.12
C LYS A 125 -10.48 10.61 -10.96
N GLN A 126 -10.38 11.82 -10.42
CA GLN A 126 -11.48 12.71 -10.13
C GLN A 126 -11.27 14.07 -10.84
N LYS A 127 -12.34 14.76 -11.19
CA LYS A 127 -12.26 16.05 -11.88
C LYS A 127 -11.76 17.21 -10.98
N SER A 128 -11.98 17.09 -9.69
CA SER A 128 -11.66 18.13 -8.70
C SER A 128 -10.75 17.54 -7.63
N THR A 129 -9.46 17.51 -7.91
CA THR A 129 -8.44 17.29 -6.87
C THR A 129 -7.69 18.60 -6.69
N THR A 130 -8.13 19.39 -5.73
CA THR A 130 -7.37 20.54 -5.24
C THR A 130 -6.54 20.09 -4.06
N GLY A 131 -5.21 20.15 -4.17
CA GLY A 131 -4.29 19.82 -3.09
C GLY A 131 -3.84 18.36 -3.04
N TYR A 132 -3.19 17.99 -1.94
CA TYR A 132 -2.69 16.64 -1.69
C TYR A 132 -3.84 15.66 -1.49
N THR A 133 -4.08 14.83 -2.49
CA THR A 133 -5.05 13.74 -2.37
C THR A 133 -4.44 12.56 -1.62
N LEU A 134 -5.18 12.00 -0.66
CA LEU A 134 -4.75 10.80 0.06
C LEU A 134 -4.35 9.68 -0.90
N ASN A 135 -3.09 9.30 -0.85
CA ASN A 135 -2.58 8.15 -1.60
C ASN A 135 -2.77 6.88 -0.76
N ARG A 136 -3.88 6.19 -0.98
CA ARG A 136 -4.27 5.01 -0.20
C ARG A 136 -3.32 3.84 -0.37
N ALA A 137 -2.49 3.85 -1.40
CA ALA A 137 -1.54 2.77 -1.65
C ALA A 137 -0.40 2.72 -0.62
N PHE A 138 -0.07 3.84 0.04
CA PHE A 138 0.98 3.87 1.07
C PHE A 138 0.62 4.65 2.34
N GLN A 139 -0.49 5.37 2.35
CA GLN A 139 -0.91 6.18 3.51
C GLN A 139 -2.10 5.59 4.27
N SER A 140 -2.77 4.56 3.72
CA SER A 140 -3.91 3.93 4.37
C SER A 140 -3.51 2.59 4.98
N TYR A 141 -3.81 2.43 6.26
CA TYR A 141 -3.64 1.17 6.97
C TYR A 141 -4.97 0.42 6.97
N ARG A 142 -4.94 -0.82 6.49
CA ARG A 142 -6.08 -1.73 6.42
C ARG A 142 -5.67 -3.11 6.88
N GLN A 143 -6.61 -3.88 7.41
CA GLN A 143 -6.39 -5.29 7.67
C GLN A 143 -6.13 -6.01 6.33
N PRO A 144 -5.01 -6.74 6.21
CA PRO A 144 -4.64 -7.38 4.95
C PRO A 144 -5.51 -8.59 4.61
N GLY A 145 -6.21 -9.18 5.60
CA GLY A 145 -6.97 -10.40 5.40
C GLY A 145 -6.10 -11.51 4.79
N SER A 146 -6.66 -12.28 3.89
CA SER A 146 -5.96 -13.38 3.20
C SER A 146 -4.80 -12.94 2.31
N CYS A 147 -4.67 -11.67 2.00
CA CYS A 147 -3.49 -11.16 1.27
C CYS A 147 -2.19 -11.28 2.09
N PHE A 148 -2.29 -11.51 3.40
CA PHE A 148 -1.14 -11.72 4.27
C PHE A 148 -0.60 -13.16 4.25
N LYS A 149 -1.37 -14.13 3.73
CA LYS A 149 -0.99 -15.56 3.69
C LYS A 149 0.35 -15.83 3.00
N PRO A 150 0.71 -15.19 1.87
CA PRO A 150 2.02 -15.39 1.27
C PRO A 150 3.18 -15.15 2.23
N VAL A 151 3.07 -14.14 3.07
CA VAL A 151 4.11 -13.77 4.05
C VAL A 151 4.01 -14.61 5.32
N ALA A 152 2.82 -14.75 5.91
CA ALA A 152 2.66 -15.36 7.23
C ALA A 152 2.51 -16.88 7.21
N VAL A 153 2.13 -17.47 6.08
CA VAL A 153 1.83 -18.92 5.97
C VAL A 153 2.71 -19.59 4.94
N TYR A 154 2.73 -19.11 3.70
CA TYR A 154 3.39 -19.81 2.60
C TYR A 154 4.92 -19.73 2.71
N THR A 155 5.47 -18.55 2.98
CA THR A 155 6.92 -18.40 3.15
C THR A 155 7.46 -19.27 4.28
N PRO A 156 6.94 -19.22 5.53
CA PRO A 156 7.39 -20.11 6.59
C PRO A 156 7.19 -21.59 6.32
N ALA A 157 6.17 -21.96 5.55
CA ALA A 157 5.97 -23.35 5.16
C ALA A 157 7.03 -23.84 4.17
N LEU A 158 7.34 -23.01 3.15
CA LEU A 158 8.41 -23.30 2.19
C LEU A 158 9.78 -23.41 2.87
N GLU A 159 10.08 -22.54 3.83
CA GLU A 159 11.31 -22.61 4.64
C GLU A 159 11.42 -23.91 5.44
N ARG A 160 10.28 -24.52 5.79
CA ARG A 160 10.22 -25.83 6.48
C ARG A 160 10.15 -27.02 5.52
N GLY A 161 10.37 -26.81 4.22
CA GLY A 161 10.41 -27.87 3.21
C GLY A 161 9.06 -28.27 2.63
N TYR A 162 7.98 -27.55 2.95
CA TYR A 162 6.72 -27.74 2.24
C TYR A 162 6.85 -27.26 0.79
N THR A 163 6.09 -27.88 -0.10
CA THR A 163 6.02 -27.52 -1.51
C THR A 163 4.57 -27.18 -1.89
N PRO A 164 4.34 -26.55 -3.04
CA PRO A 164 2.95 -26.34 -3.51
C PRO A 164 2.11 -27.62 -3.64
N ASN A 165 2.76 -28.77 -3.80
CA ASN A 165 2.13 -30.09 -3.89
C ASN A 165 2.03 -30.81 -2.54
N SER A 166 2.53 -30.23 -1.45
CA SER A 166 2.38 -30.80 -0.13
C SER A 166 0.91 -30.95 0.24
N ILE A 167 0.58 -32.08 0.84
CA ILE A 167 -0.78 -32.42 1.25
C ILE A 167 -1.03 -31.86 2.65
N VAL A 168 -2.17 -31.23 2.83
CA VAL A 168 -2.64 -30.67 4.09
C VAL A 168 -4.02 -31.22 4.39
N ASP A 169 -4.29 -31.53 5.65
CA ASP A 169 -5.61 -31.98 6.10
C ASP A 169 -6.49 -30.79 6.47
N ASP A 170 -7.54 -30.55 5.66
CA ASP A 170 -8.58 -29.55 5.88
C ASP A 170 -9.79 -30.20 6.54
N SER A 171 -9.58 -30.85 7.69
CA SER A 171 -10.63 -31.44 8.50
C SER A 171 -10.96 -30.59 9.71
N LYS A 172 -12.22 -30.67 10.17
CA LYS A 172 -12.64 -30.00 11.41
C LYS A 172 -11.95 -30.64 12.61
N PHE A 173 -11.32 -29.83 13.46
CA PHE A 173 -10.74 -30.29 14.72
C PHE A 173 -11.33 -29.56 15.93
N LYS A 174 -11.34 -30.22 17.07
CA LYS A 174 -11.93 -29.69 18.30
C LYS A 174 -11.20 -28.40 18.74
N GLY A 175 -11.93 -27.30 18.88
CA GLY A 175 -11.36 -26.00 19.27
C GLY A 175 -10.73 -25.20 18.15
N GLY A 176 -10.71 -25.70 16.91
CA GLY A 176 -10.23 -24.99 15.74
C GLY A 176 -11.26 -24.02 15.15
N PRO A 177 -10.80 -23.05 14.35
CA PRO A 177 -11.67 -22.15 13.62
C PRO A 177 -12.51 -22.90 12.58
N SER A 178 -13.66 -22.36 12.23
CA SER A 178 -14.46 -22.88 11.13
C SER A 178 -13.94 -22.33 9.80
N ASN A 179 -13.96 -23.16 8.75
CA ASN A 179 -13.77 -22.68 7.39
C ASN A 179 -14.94 -21.79 6.97
N SER A 180 -14.69 -20.88 6.04
CA SER A 180 -15.73 -20.08 5.40
C SER A 180 -16.82 -21.02 4.82
N GLY A 181 -18.07 -20.80 5.20
CA GLY A 181 -19.18 -21.64 4.78
C GLY A 181 -19.32 -22.98 5.50
N ASN A 182 -18.56 -23.25 6.58
CA ASN A 182 -18.56 -24.52 7.35
C ASN A 182 -18.29 -25.76 6.47
N SER A 183 -17.62 -25.62 5.36
CA SER A 183 -17.27 -26.69 4.42
C SER A 183 -15.81 -27.10 4.63
N TYR A 184 -15.57 -28.39 4.70
CA TYR A 184 -14.24 -29.00 4.86
C TYR A 184 -14.02 -29.97 3.72
N LEU A 185 -12.83 -29.93 3.13
CA LEU A 185 -12.49 -30.71 1.94
C LEU A 185 -11.67 -31.97 2.26
N GLY A 186 -11.30 -32.15 3.54
CA GLY A 186 -10.43 -33.23 3.96
C GLY A 186 -9.02 -33.04 3.45
N THR A 187 -8.43 -34.05 2.86
CA THR A 187 -7.06 -34.01 2.34
C THR A 187 -6.98 -33.20 1.06
N VAL A 188 -6.27 -32.08 1.09
CA VAL A 188 -6.12 -31.18 -0.06
C VAL A 188 -4.65 -30.85 -0.33
N SER A 189 -4.32 -30.49 -1.57
CA SER A 189 -3.01 -29.90 -1.85
C SER A 189 -2.95 -28.47 -1.33
N TYR A 190 -1.77 -28.02 -0.95
CA TYR A 190 -1.51 -26.68 -0.38
C TYR A 190 -2.04 -25.53 -1.27
N THR A 191 -2.04 -25.72 -2.58
CA THR A 191 -2.61 -24.77 -3.54
C THR A 191 -4.14 -24.65 -3.46
N HIS A 192 -4.82 -25.68 -2.96
CA HIS A 192 -6.28 -25.70 -2.86
C HIS A 192 -6.81 -24.85 -1.69
N LEU A 193 -6.06 -24.74 -0.60
CA LEU A 193 -6.35 -23.85 0.53
C LEU A 193 -6.44 -22.38 0.14
N ARG A 194 -5.89 -22.01 -1.01
CA ARG A 194 -5.91 -20.65 -1.55
C ARG A 194 -7.29 -20.19 -2.02
N ALA A 195 -8.15 -21.11 -2.46
CA ALA A 195 -9.36 -20.78 -3.22
C ALA A 195 -10.59 -20.46 -2.37
N HIS A 196 -10.65 -20.93 -1.11
CA HIS A 196 -11.89 -20.93 -0.34
C HIS A 196 -12.14 -19.71 0.55
N GLU A 197 -11.14 -18.91 0.86
CA GLU A 197 -11.25 -17.83 1.85
C GLU A 197 -11.46 -16.41 1.29
N THR A 198 -11.44 -16.24 -0.02
CA THR A 198 -11.54 -14.91 -0.63
C THR A 198 -12.96 -14.44 -0.92
N ARG A 199 -13.98 -15.19 -0.53
CA ARG A 199 -15.34 -14.97 -1.05
C ARG A 199 -16.32 -14.25 -0.11
N HIS A 200 -16.02 -13.97 1.16
CA HIS A 200 -17.06 -13.57 2.11
C HIS A 200 -16.83 -12.32 2.97
N ASP A 201 -15.79 -11.53 2.78
CA ASP A 201 -15.56 -10.33 3.59
C ASP A 201 -15.43 -9.06 2.73
N LEU A 202 -16.46 -8.78 1.94
CA LEU A 202 -16.68 -7.46 1.33
C LEU A 202 -18.09 -6.96 1.66
#